data_336a7ca6fc9c32ae68062892a69561d5
#
_entry.id   336a7ca6fc9c32ae68062892a69561d5
#
_cell.length_a   1.000
_cell.length_b   1.000
_cell.length_c   1.000
_cell.angle_alpha   90.00
_cell.angle_beta   90.00
_cell.angle_gamma   90.00
#
_symmetry.space_group_name_H-M   'P 1'
#
loop_
_entity.id
_entity.type
_entity.pdbx_description
1 polymer ?
#
loop_
_entity_poly.entity_id
_entity_poly.type
_entity_poly.pdbx_seq_one_letter_code
_entity_poly.pdbx_strand_id
1 'polypeptide(L)'
;MALDALGEPYAVQAFSGTGPQSVTVRSLKRFDEPHSNQVATRIAALEPEQFTRAGAAIRHASAVLMRQPASQRLLLLLSDGKPNDVDVYEGRYGVEDMRRAVIEARLQGIAPFCLTVDRQAASYLPGVFGVKQYALLAKPSNLPAALLDWMHRLVLAA
;
A
#
# COMPACT_ATOMS: atom_id res chain seq x y z
N MET A 1 7.38 -6.67 -14.78
CA MET A 1 7.15 -6.69 -13.30
C MET A 1 6.24 -7.85 -12.94
N ALA A 2 6.28 -8.33 -11.65
CA ALA A 2 5.39 -9.42 -11.22
C ALA A 2 3.89 -9.13 -11.45
N LEU A 3 3.46 -7.88 -11.31
CA LEU A 3 2.08 -7.45 -11.56
C LEU A 3 1.66 -7.53 -13.04
N ASP A 4 2.58 -7.34 -13.98
CA ASP A 4 2.26 -7.47 -15.41
C ASP A 4 1.95 -8.91 -15.80
N ALA A 5 2.55 -9.88 -15.12
CA ALA A 5 2.32 -11.29 -15.36
C ALA A 5 0.88 -11.75 -15.02
N LEU A 6 0.15 -10.95 -14.25
CA LEU A 6 -1.22 -11.24 -13.84
C LEU A 6 -2.25 -10.82 -14.90
N GLY A 7 -1.87 -9.97 -15.84
CA GLY A 7 -2.78 -9.47 -16.87
C GLY A 7 -3.87 -8.50 -16.36
N GLU A 8 -3.87 -8.18 -15.08
CA GLU A 8 -4.87 -7.32 -14.44
C GLU A 8 -4.44 -5.85 -14.41
N PRO A 9 -5.36 -4.90 -14.56
CA PRO A 9 -5.05 -3.48 -14.45
C PRO A 9 -4.55 -3.13 -13.05
N TYR A 10 -3.45 -2.37 -12.96
CA TYR A 10 -2.93 -1.90 -11.69
C TYR A 10 -2.37 -0.48 -11.81
N ALA A 11 -2.34 0.21 -10.68
CA ALA A 11 -1.67 1.51 -10.53
C ALA A 11 -0.57 1.41 -9.45
N VAL A 12 0.42 2.29 -9.55
CA VAL A 12 1.49 2.43 -8.56
C VAL A 12 1.54 3.89 -8.13
N GLN A 13 1.48 4.10 -6.82
CA GLN A 13 1.54 5.42 -6.21
C GLN A 13 2.62 5.42 -5.13
N ALA A 14 3.38 6.51 -5.03
CA ALA A 14 4.22 6.80 -3.90
C ALA A 14 3.62 7.95 -3.10
N PHE A 15 3.83 7.96 -1.79
CA PHE A 15 3.34 9.02 -0.93
C PHE A 15 4.41 9.46 0.06
N SER A 16 4.36 10.73 0.41
CA SER A 16 5.19 11.36 1.44
C SER A 16 4.42 12.54 2.04
N GLY A 17 4.88 13.08 3.16
CA GLY A 17 4.22 14.23 3.75
C GLY A 17 5.00 14.87 4.87
N THR A 18 4.61 16.11 5.20
CA THR A 18 5.07 16.84 6.40
C THR A 18 3.87 17.56 6.97
N GLY A 19 3.37 17.07 8.10
CA GLY A 19 2.17 17.60 8.73
C GLY A 19 0.87 17.20 8.01
N PRO A 20 -0.28 17.49 8.62
CA PRO A 20 -1.59 17.02 8.16
C PRO A 20 -2.06 17.67 6.85
N GLN A 21 -1.51 18.82 6.49
CA GLN A 21 -1.93 19.59 5.31
C GLN A 21 -1.02 19.43 4.10
N SER A 22 0.09 18.72 4.24
CA SER A 22 1.11 18.57 3.19
C SER A 22 1.41 17.10 2.89
N VAL A 23 0.35 16.33 2.61
CA VAL A 23 0.50 14.94 2.13
C VAL A 23 0.47 14.93 0.62
N THR A 24 1.56 14.47 0.02
CA THR A 24 1.71 14.35 -1.43
C THR A 24 1.55 12.90 -1.86
N VAL A 25 0.77 12.66 -2.90
CA VAL A 25 0.70 11.37 -3.57
C VAL A 25 1.15 11.54 -5.02
N ARG A 26 2.18 10.81 -5.42
CA ARG A 26 2.72 10.79 -6.78
C ARG A 26 2.23 9.56 -7.52
N SER A 27 1.57 9.75 -8.65
CA SER A 27 1.20 8.65 -9.55
C SER A 27 2.42 8.24 -10.38
N LEU A 28 2.93 7.05 -10.17
CA LEU A 28 4.07 6.47 -10.91
C LEU A 28 3.60 5.67 -12.11
N LYS A 29 2.47 4.98 -11.97
CA LYS A 29 1.74 4.29 -13.03
C LYS A 29 0.25 4.43 -12.79
N ARG A 30 -0.51 4.79 -13.81
CA ARG A 30 -1.98 4.84 -13.78
C ARG A 30 -2.57 3.51 -14.27
N PHE A 31 -3.86 3.30 -13.99
CA PHE A 31 -4.58 2.10 -14.45
C PHE A 31 -4.67 2.01 -15.98
N ASP A 32 -4.85 3.15 -16.64
CA ASP A 32 -4.97 3.28 -18.10
C ASP A 32 -3.62 3.30 -18.84
N GLU A 33 -2.50 3.15 -18.12
CA GLU A 33 -1.15 3.20 -18.67
C GLU A 33 -0.53 1.80 -18.66
N PRO A 34 -0.02 1.28 -19.80
CA PRO A 34 0.73 0.03 -19.81
C PRO A 34 2.06 0.17 -19.08
N HIS A 35 2.60 -0.93 -18.59
CA HIS A 35 3.96 -0.95 -18.08
C HIS A 35 4.94 -0.68 -19.23
N SER A 36 5.83 0.27 -19.03
CA SER A 36 6.81 0.70 -20.02
C SER A 36 8.14 1.05 -19.37
N ASN A 37 9.18 1.23 -20.17
CA ASN A 37 10.48 1.74 -19.67
C ASN A 37 10.33 3.09 -18.95
N GLN A 38 9.41 3.94 -19.38
CA GLN A 38 9.13 5.21 -18.71
C GLN A 38 8.55 5.01 -17.32
N VAL A 39 7.64 4.05 -17.15
CA VAL A 39 7.10 3.67 -15.82
C VAL A 39 8.23 3.12 -14.95
N ALA A 40 9.06 2.22 -15.48
CA ALA A 40 10.19 1.66 -14.77
C ALA A 40 11.17 2.76 -14.31
N THR A 41 11.46 3.73 -15.18
CA THR A 41 12.31 4.88 -14.87
C THR A 41 11.70 5.76 -13.77
N ARG A 42 10.38 6.04 -13.82
CA ARG A 42 9.70 6.81 -12.77
C ARG A 42 9.76 6.11 -11.41
N ILE A 43 9.61 4.78 -11.38
CA ILE A 43 9.72 3.99 -10.15
C ILE A 43 11.18 3.98 -9.65
N ALA A 44 12.15 3.80 -10.53
CA ALA A 44 13.57 3.78 -10.18
C ALA A 44 14.11 5.15 -9.72
N ALA A 45 13.47 6.23 -10.13
CA ALA A 45 13.83 7.60 -9.73
C ALA A 45 13.20 8.01 -8.37
N LEU A 46 12.50 7.10 -7.68
CA LEU A 46 12.00 7.38 -6.34
C LEU A 46 13.16 7.45 -5.36
N GLU A 47 13.19 8.54 -4.62
CA GLU A 47 14.09 8.74 -3.49
C GLU A 47 13.28 8.80 -2.19
N PRO A 48 13.87 8.41 -1.05
CA PRO A 48 13.23 8.58 0.26
C PRO A 48 12.92 10.06 0.49
N GLU A 49 11.67 10.34 0.84
CA GLU A 49 11.22 11.69 1.15
C GLU A 49 10.47 11.67 2.48
N GLN A 50 10.62 12.71 3.27
CA GLN A 50 9.81 13.10 4.43
C GLN A 50 9.17 11.94 5.22
N PHE A 51 7.92 12.13 5.69
CA PHE A 51 7.26 11.27 6.66
C PHE A 51 6.13 10.44 6.04
N THR A 52 5.62 9.47 6.82
CA THR A 52 4.73 8.41 6.38
C THR A 52 3.34 8.54 6.99
N ARG A 53 2.46 9.39 6.42
CA ARG A 53 1.04 9.46 6.77
C ARG A 53 0.24 8.40 6.01
N ALA A 54 0.41 7.13 6.40
CA ALA A 54 -0.16 5.99 5.71
C ALA A 54 -1.69 6.02 5.63
N GLY A 55 -2.38 6.52 6.66
CA GLY A 55 -3.84 6.64 6.65
C GLY A 55 -4.37 7.52 5.52
N ALA A 56 -3.75 8.67 5.27
CA ALA A 56 -4.11 9.56 4.16
C ALA A 56 -3.87 8.89 2.80
N ALA A 57 -2.73 8.20 2.65
CA ALA A 57 -2.39 7.48 1.41
C ALA A 57 -3.37 6.34 1.12
N ILE A 58 -3.76 5.55 2.13
CA ILE A 58 -4.76 4.47 2.00
C ILE A 58 -6.11 5.03 1.56
N ARG A 59 -6.60 6.12 2.16
CA ARG A 59 -7.87 6.76 1.76
C ARG A 59 -7.82 7.28 0.33
N HIS A 60 -6.71 7.92 -0.07
CA HIS A 60 -6.52 8.39 -1.43
C HIS A 60 -6.54 7.23 -2.44
N ALA A 61 -5.74 6.18 -2.19
CA ALA A 61 -5.69 5.01 -3.05
C ALA A 61 -7.04 4.28 -3.13
N SER A 62 -7.78 4.20 -2.02
CA SER A 62 -9.14 3.66 -1.98
C SER A 62 -10.09 4.44 -2.88
N ALA A 63 -10.05 5.78 -2.82
CA ALA A 63 -10.88 6.63 -3.69
C ALA A 63 -10.54 6.45 -5.17
N VAL A 64 -9.27 6.23 -5.52
CA VAL A 64 -8.85 5.93 -6.90
C VAL A 64 -9.33 4.56 -7.34
N LEU A 65 -9.22 3.53 -6.48
CA LEU A 65 -9.70 2.17 -6.73
C LEU A 65 -11.21 2.10 -6.94
N MET A 66 -11.98 2.85 -6.15
CA MET A 66 -13.44 2.87 -6.26
C MET A 66 -13.96 3.42 -7.60
N ARG A 67 -13.14 4.15 -8.34
CA ARG A 67 -13.46 4.62 -9.70
C ARG A 67 -13.21 3.57 -10.78
N GLN A 68 -12.57 2.44 -10.44
CA GLN A 68 -12.26 1.41 -11.42
C GLN A 68 -13.42 0.43 -11.56
N PRO A 69 -13.79 0.05 -12.80
CA PRO A 69 -14.81 -0.97 -13.06
C PRO A 69 -14.23 -2.37 -12.75
N ALA A 70 -14.34 -2.82 -11.50
CA ALA A 70 -13.83 -4.11 -11.06
C ALA A 70 -14.75 -4.73 -10.03
N SER A 71 -14.90 -6.07 -10.07
CA SER A 71 -15.62 -6.83 -9.04
C SER A 71 -14.80 -7.00 -7.76
N GLN A 72 -13.48 -7.13 -7.91
CA GLN A 72 -12.54 -7.24 -6.81
C GLN A 72 -11.55 -6.07 -6.86
N ARG A 73 -11.27 -5.50 -5.70
CA ARG A 73 -10.33 -4.37 -5.56
C ARG A 73 -9.31 -4.69 -4.48
N LEU A 74 -8.05 -4.66 -4.86
CA LEU A 74 -6.93 -4.95 -3.98
C LEU A 74 -6.12 -3.69 -3.73
N LEU A 75 -5.82 -3.39 -2.47
CA LEU A 75 -4.95 -2.30 -2.08
C LEU A 75 -3.73 -2.88 -1.37
N LEU A 76 -2.56 -2.74 -1.99
CA LEU A 76 -1.30 -3.18 -1.43
C LEU A 76 -0.51 -1.99 -0.90
N LEU A 77 -0.25 -1.98 0.41
CA LEU A 77 0.70 -1.06 1.02
C LEU A 77 2.08 -1.70 1.12
N LEU A 78 3.09 -1.03 0.58
CA LEU A 78 4.51 -1.35 0.85
C LEU A 78 5.02 -0.36 1.89
N SER A 79 5.57 -0.86 3.00
CA SER A 79 6.05 -0.03 4.09
C SER A 79 7.33 -0.60 4.69
N ASP A 80 8.20 0.27 5.16
CA ASP A 80 9.44 -0.05 5.85
C ASP A 80 9.39 0.24 7.36
N GLY A 81 8.25 0.73 7.86
CA GLY A 81 8.11 1.06 9.27
C GLY A 81 6.72 1.53 9.69
N LYS A 82 6.63 1.96 10.94
CA LYS A 82 5.43 2.55 11.49
C LYS A 82 5.12 3.91 10.85
N PRO A 83 3.82 4.27 10.74
CA PRO A 83 3.45 5.64 10.36
C PRO A 83 4.06 6.65 11.31
N ASN A 84 4.62 7.72 10.77
CA ASN A 84 5.22 8.81 11.54
C ASN A 84 5.06 10.14 10.82
N ASP A 85 5.23 11.24 11.57
CA ASP A 85 5.32 12.60 11.04
C ASP A 85 5.99 13.51 12.09
N VAL A 86 6.21 14.79 11.77
CA VAL A 86 6.80 15.83 12.64
C VAL A 86 5.94 16.22 13.84
N ASP A 87 4.65 15.91 13.79
CA ASP A 87 3.68 16.22 14.83
C ASP A 87 3.34 14.99 15.69
N VAL A 88 2.20 15.02 16.36
CA VAL A 88 1.69 13.91 17.20
C VAL A 88 1.31 12.64 16.45
N TYR A 89 1.53 12.58 15.12
CA TYR A 89 1.22 11.42 14.28
C TYR A 89 2.16 10.23 14.53
N GLU A 90 3.11 10.37 15.42
CA GLU A 90 4.00 9.29 15.81
C GLU A 90 3.30 8.28 16.76
N GLY A 91 3.77 7.04 16.75
CA GLY A 91 3.34 6.02 17.68
C GLY A 91 1.88 5.61 17.53
N ARG A 92 1.12 5.67 18.62
CA ARG A 92 -0.25 5.16 18.68
C ARG A 92 -1.22 5.89 17.74
N TYR A 93 -1.07 7.19 17.59
CA TYR A 93 -1.99 7.99 16.78
C TYR A 93 -1.90 7.61 15.29
N GLY A 94 -0.69 7.53 14.73
CA GLY A 94 -0.49 7.15 13.33
C GLY A 94 -0.94 5.72 13.03
N VAL A 95 -0.69 4.79 13.96
CA VAL A 95 -1.16 3.40 13.84
C VAL A 95 -2.68 3.34 13.87
N GLU A 96 -3.35 4.10 14.73
CA GLU A 96 -4.81 4.13 14.83
C GLU A 96 -5.45 4.80 13.61
N ASP A 97 -4.87 5.87 13.05
CA ASP A 97 -5.33 6.48 11.81
C ASP A 97 -5.21 5.51 10.62
N MET A 98 -4.08 4.80 10.53
CA MET A 98 -3.90 3.75 9.53
C MET A 98 -4.94 2.63 9.69
N ARG A 99 -5.21 2.20 10.93
CA ARG A 99 -6.24 1.18 11.23
C ARG A 99 -7.62 1.62 10.77
N ARG A 100 -8.00 2.86 11.03
CA ARG A 100 -9.29 3.42 10.58
C ARG A 100 -9.37 3.46 9.06
N ALA A 101 -8.32 3.91 8.38
CA ALA A 101 -8.29 3.93 6.92
C ALA A 101 -8.42 2.53 6.31
N VAL A 102 -7.82 1.51 6.92
CA VAL A 102 -7.98 0.10 6.52
C VAL A 102 -9.42 -0.38 6.70
N ILE A 103 -10.07 -0.03 7.81
CA ILE A 103 -11.48 -0.37 8.05
C ILE A 103 -12.38 0.32 7.01
N GLU A 104 -12.16 1.61 6.75
CA GLU A 104 -12.90 2.38 5.75
C GLU A 104 -12.76 1.74 4.35
N ALA A 105 -11.56 1.30 3.96
CA ALA A 105 -11.32 0.60 2.70
C ALA A 105 -12.11 -0.72 2.63
N ARG A 106 -12.13 -1.51 3.70
CA ARG A 106 -12.89 -2.76 3.76
C ARG A 106 -14.39 -2.54 3.63
N LEU A 107 -14.93 -1.52 4.27
CA LEU A 107 -16.35 -1.17 4.16
C LEU A 107 -16.75 -0.78 2.74
N GLN A 108 -15.79 -0.35 1.91
CA GLN A 108 -15.96 -0.07 0.49
C GLN A 108 -15.77 -1.32 -0.41
N GLY A 109 -15.54 -2.50 0.17
CA GLY A 109 -15.29 -3.73 -0.59
C GLY A 109 -13.88 -3.83 -1.16
N ILE A 110 -12.92 -3.08 -0.61
CA ILE A 110 -11.51 -3.18 -0.96
C ILE A 110 -10.84 -4.18 -0.02
N ALA A 111 -9.96 -5.03 -0.55
CA ALA A 111 -9.12 -5.94 0.23
C ALA A 111 -7.73 -5.32 0.46
N PRO A 112 -7.48 -4.71 1.64
CA PRO A 112 -6.17 -4.14 1.95
C PRO A 112 -5.21 -5.21 2.46
N PHE A 113 -3.95 -5.09 2.03
CA PHE A 113 -2.85 -5.94 2.46
C PHE A 113 -1.58 -5.11 2.65
N CYS A 114 -0.73 -5.50 3.60
CA CYS A 114 0.55 -4.83 3.82
C CYS A 114 1.73 -5.79 3.61
N LEU A 115 2.68 -5.38 2.79
CA LEU A 115 4.01 -5.99 2.71
C LEU A 115 5.02 -5.05 3.35
N THR A 116 5.81 -5.57 4.28
CA THR A 116 6.76 -4.74 5.04
C THR A 116 8.10 -5.44 5.24
N VAL A 117 9.15 -4.66 5.39
CA VAL A 117 10.47 -5.10 5.86
C VAL A 117 10.70 -4.75 7.34
N ASP A 118 9.73 -4.11 8.00
CA ASP A 118 9.80 -3.74 9.42
C ASP A 118 9.74 -4.98 10.32
N ARG A 119 10.82 -5.24 11.04
CA ARG A 119 10.90 -6.36 11.98
C ARG A 119 9.97 -6.21 13.19
N GLN A 120 9.50 -5.00 13.48
CA GLN A 120 8.54 -4.72 14.55
C GLN A 120 7.08 -4.83 14.09
N ALA A 121 6.84 -5.14 12.82
CA ALA A 121 5.53 -5.22 12.20
C ALA A 121 4.53 -6.08 12.99
N ALA A 122 4.98 -7.21 13.55
CA ALA A 122 4.16 -8.10 14.35
C ALA A 122 3.57 -7.44 15.61
N SER A 123 4.10 -6.31 16.06
CA SER A 123 3.60 -5.58 17.23
C SER A 123 2.38 -4.71 16.94
N TYR A 124 2.12 -4.34 15.68
CA TYR A 124 1.04 -3.41 15.32
C TYR A 124 0.23 -3.82 14.08
N LEU A 125 0.83 -4.42 13.05
CA LEU A 125 0.11 -4.77 11.81
C LEU A 125 -1.05 -5.74 12.00
N PRO A 126 -1.00 -6.75 12.91
CA PRO A 126 -2.16 -7.60 13.18
C PRO A 126 -3.41 -6.82 13.63
N GLY A 127 -3.19 -5.77 14.43
CA GLY A 127 -4.28 -4.87 14.89
C GLY A 127 -4.80 -3.94 13.80
N VAL A 128 -4.00 -3.64 12.77
CA VAL A 128 -4.35 -2.75 11.66
C VAL A 128 -4.97 -3.52 10.50
N PHE A 129 -4.24 -4.51 9.98
CA PHE A 129 -4.63 -5.26 8.78
C PHE A 129 -5.27 -6.62 9.08
N GLY A 130 -5.16 -7.13 10.31
CA GLY A 130 -5.52 -8.49 10.66
C GLY A 130 -4.36 -9.47 10.46
N VAL A 131 -4.40 -10.61 11.16
CA VAL A 131 -3.29 -11.59 11.25
C VAL A 131 -2.90 -12.23 9.91
N LYS A 132 -3.80 -12.26 8.92
CA LYS A 132 -3.57 -12.87 7.61
C LYS A 132 -3.39 -11.85 6.48
N GLN A 133 -3.51 -10.57 6.76
CA GLN A 133 -3.51 -9.50 5.77
C GLN A 133 -2.23 -8.65 5.79
N TYR A 134 -1.15 -9.22 6.27
CA TYR A 134 0.20 -8.66 6.12
C TYR A 134 1.24 -9.77 5.97
N ALA A 135 2.37 -9.43 5.39
CA ALA A 135 3.53 -10.31 5.34
C ALA A 135 4.82 -9.52 5.57
N LEU A 136 5.73 -10.16 6.34
CA LEU A 136 7.08 -9.65 6.55
C LEU A 136 7.99 -10.18 5.44
N LEU A 137 8.63 -9.28 4.73
CA LEU A 137 9.64 -9.61 3.73
C LEU A 137 11.00 -9.74 4.42
N ALA A 138 11.59 -10.93 4.39
CA ALA A 138 12.94 -11.13 4.90
C ALA A 138 13.99 -10.31 4.12
N LYS A 139 13.74 -10.12 2.82
CA LYS A 139 14.53 -9.27 1.90
C LYS A 139 13.60 -8.63 0.88
N PRO A 140 13.90 -7.39 0.41
CA PRO A 140 13.13 -6.74 -0.64
C PRO A 140 13.02 -7.57 -1.94
N SER A 141 14.02 -8.39 -2.25
CA SER A 141 14.02 -9.30 -3.40
C SER A 141 12.91 -10.36 -3.36
N ASN A 142 12.34 -10.64 -2.19
CA ASN A 142 11.22 -11.59 -2.03
C ASN A 142 9.86 -10.99 -2.38
N LEU A 143 9.79 -9.67 -2.65
CA LEU A 143 8.56 -8.97 -2.95
C LEU A 143 7.74 -9.62 -4.10
N PRO A 144 8.32 -10.01 -5.25
CA PRO A 144 7.55 -10.62 -6.32
C PRO A 144 6.87 -11.93 -5.91
N ALA A 145 7.58 -12.80 -5.19
CA ALA A 145 7.04 -14.08 -4.73
C ALA A 145 5.93 -13.89 -3.67
N ALA A 146 6.15 -13.02 -2.70
CA ALA A 146 5.17 -12.70 -1.66
C ALA A 146 3.90 -12.09 -2.24
N LEU A 147 4.03 -11.23 -3.26
CA LEU A 147 2.90 -10.61 -3.94
C LEU A 147 2.06 -11.66 -4.69
N LEU A 148 2.71 -12.54 -5.44
CA LEU A 148 2.02 -13.62 -6.16
C LEU A 148 1.30 -14.58 -5.21
N ASP A 149 1.95 -15.01 -4.12
CA ASP A 149 1.33 -15.87 -3.11
C ASP A 149 0.08 -15.23 -2.48
N TRP A 150 0.17 -13.95 -2.14
CA TRP A 150 -0.98 -13.22 -1.59
C TRP A 150 -2.12 -13.11 -2.60
N MET A 151 -1.83 -12.79 -3.86
CA MET A 151 -2.87 -12.68 -4.90
C MET A 151 -3.55 -14.01 -5.18
N HIS A 152 -2.80 -15.11 -5.22
CA HIS A 152 -3.38 -16.45 -5.35
C HIS A 152 -4.36 -16.75 -4.19
N ARG A 153 -4.00 -16.41 -2.96
CA ARG A 153 -4.89 -16.61 -1.80
C ARG A 153 -6.19 -15.80 -1.89
N LEU A 154 -6.12 -14.59 -2.45
CA LEU A 154 -7.31 -13.77 -2.65
C LEU A 154 -8.25 -14.32 -3.71
N VAL A 155 -7.71 -14.79 -4.83
CA VAL A 155 -8.49 -15.41 -5.91
C VAL A 155 -9.15 -16.71 -5.44
N LEU A 156 -8.47 -17.51 -4.59
CA LEU A 156 -9.01 -18.76 -4.04
C LEU A 156 -10.01 -18.54 -2.90
N ALA A 157 -10.04 -17.36 -2.29
CA ALA A 157 -10.95 -17.02 -1.19
C ALA A 157 -12.23 -16.30 -1.65
N ALA A 158 -12.36 -16.02 -2.93
CA ALA A 158 -13.49 -15.38 -3.58
C ALA A 158 -14.42 -16.41 -4.22
#